data_12c40da67d918bd62f17f573a6db2238
#
_entry.id   12c40da67d918bd62f17f573a6db2238
#
_cell.length_a   1.000
_cell.length_b   1.000
_cell.length_c   1.000
_cell.angle_alpha   90.00
_cell.angle_beta   90.00
_cell.angle_gamma   90.00
#
_symmetry.space_group_name_H-M   'P 1'
#
loop_
_entity.id
_entity.type
_entity.pdbx_description
1 polymer ?
#
loop_
_entity_poly.entity_id
_entity_poly.type
_entity_poly.pdbx_seq_one_letter_code
_entity_poly.pdbx_strand_id
1 'polypeptide(L)'
;MPAPQLSELRLLRSRRFSARMPGQGQHNQAAFAILPTMRKHIWFVLAAAAFAPAGASDQSVSPQEKAIAAYIDANEQASNAFLEKLVNINSGTHNLEGVRAVGKILMTQLEQLGFKVRWVPMDEVHRAGTLVAEHPCPEAAPQSKSGCGKRMLLIGHMDTVFEKSSSFQTYTVNGHIATGPGVNDMKGGLVDMIYALKALHAAGVLKQMDITVVLSGDEEEHGEPAEIARRDMLAAAKHSDVALEFEATPRIDGVYYGSVSRRSSISWKIKTTGESGHSSAIFSEGKGSGAVFELTRILDAFRTQLPEQYLTFNIGLVLGGTSVTVDKDGISGAAEGKDNVIPPKAYASGDIRTISNEQTDRVEKRMQRIVAQHLPRTSATISFGEGYPAMAPTAESRALLGILNQVNQSLGLAQMPELDPMKRGAGDIAFVSPPLPGLAGIGATGDGAHQPGETIDLSAQPINTKRAALLMYRLSRMSAGAGL
;
A
#
# COMPACT_ATOMS: atom_id res chain seq x y z
N MET A 1 -12.53 -48.18 30.71
CA MET A 1 -13.83 -47.92 31.29
C MET A 1 -14.42 -46.71 30.62
N PRO A 2 -15.70 -46.72 30.27
CA PRO A 2 -16.18 -46.18 29.00
C PRO A 2 -16.73 -44.77 29.08
N ALA A 3 -16.81 -44.12 27.92
CA ALA A 3 -17.56 -42.89 27.67
C ALA A 3 -19.07 -43.08 27.87
N PRO A 4 -19.85 -42.05 28.13
CA PRO A 4 -21.27 -42.05 27.80
C PRO A 4 -21.59 -41.10 26.64
N GLN A 5 -22.60 -41.61 25.93
CA GLN A 5 -23.21 -41.21 24.69
C GLN A 5 -24.04 -39.91 24.75
N LEU A 6 -24.26 -39.40 23.55
CA LEU A 6 -25.26 -38.47 23.06
C LEU A 6 -26.70 -38.81 23.52
N SER A 7 -27.50 -37.76 23.82
CA SER A 7 -28.91 -37.72 23.38
C SER A 7 -29.49 -36.30 23.44
N GLU A 8 -29.93 -35.79 22.30
CA GLU A 8 -31.19 -35.14 21.98
C GLU A 8 -31.66 -33.91 22.79
N LEU A 9 -31.87 -32.82 22.06
CA LEU A 9 -33.06 -31.96 22.14
C LEU A 9 -33.11 -31.00 20.93
N ARG A 10 -33.90 -31.36 19.97
CA ARG A 10 -35.13 -30.82 19.36
C ARG A 10 -35.29 -29.31 19.29
N LEU A 11 -35.31 -28.86 18.06
CA LEU A 11 -36.24 -27.92 17.40
C LEU A 11 -37.11 -26.99 18.28
N LEU A 12 -36.93 -25.70 18.10
CA LEU A 12 -38.04 -24.75 18.17
C LEU A 12 -38.03 -23.78 16.98
N ARG A 13 -39.21 -23.72 16.38
CA ARG A 13 -39.60 -23.05 15.12
C ARG A 13 -39.59 -21.53 15.22
N SER A 14 -39.25 -20.96 14.08
CA SER A 14 -39.68 -19.67 13.51
C SER A 14 -40.91 -19.00 14.12
N ARG A 15 -40.77 -17.71 14.45
CA ARG A 15 -41.91 -16.78 14.37
C ARG A 15 -41.51 -15.58 13.53
N ARG A 16 -42.19 -15.46 12.37
CA ARG A 16 -42.25 -14.26 11.55
C ARG A 16 -43.06 -13.20 12.31
N PHE A 17 -42.53 -12.00 12.45
CA PHE A 17 -43.34 -10.84 12.77
C PHE A 17 -43.48 -9.99 11.50
N SER A 18 -44.73 -10.01 11.01
CA SER A 18 -45.25 -9.08 9.99
C SER A 18 -45.79 -7.86 10.73
N ALA A 19 -45.30 -6.68 10.44
CA ALA A 19 -45.91 -5.44 10.85
C ALA A 19 -46.35 -4.65 9.61
N ARG A 20 -47.66 -4.44 9.54
CA ARG A 20 -48.40 -3.69 8.55
C ARG A 20 -48.09 -2.20 8.61
N MET A 21 -48.04 -1.57 7.44
CA MET A 21 -48.23 -0.12 7.26
C MET A 21 -49.72 0.25 7.31
N PRO A 22 -50.09 1.44 7.74
CA PRO A 22 -51.28 2.15 7.30
C PRO A 22 -50.87 3.43 6.54
N GLY A 23 -51.36 3.68 5.35
CA GLY A 23 -52.65 4.26 5.05
C GLY A 23 -52.43 5.56 4.32
N GLN A 24 -52.86 5.61 3.07
CA GLN A 24 -52.89 6.76 2.15
C GLN A 24 -53.73 7.92 2.68
N GLY A 25 -53.31 9.15 2.36
CA GLY A 25 -54.15 10.36 2.39
C GLY A 25 -53.95 11.13 1.10
N GLN A 26 -55.06 11.29 0.37
CA GLN A 26 -55.22 11.96 -0.92
C GLN A 26 -55.40 13.48 -0.80
N HIS A 27 -55.22 14.13 -1.95
CA HIS A 27 -55.75 15.43 -2.43
C HIS A 27 -54.96 16.71 -2.08
N ASN A 28 -54.46 17.43 -3.09
CA ASN A 28 -55.26 18.41 -3.83
C ASN A 28 -54.54 18.88 -5.10
N GLN A 29 -55.28 18.82 -6.21
CA GLN A 29 -54.99 19.52 -7.46
C GLN A 29 -55.42 20.98 -7.32
N ALA A 30 -54.57 21.89 -7.80
CA ALA A 30 -55.02 23.23 -8.16
C ALA A 30 -54.46 23.55 -9.55
N ALA A 31 -55.36 23.54 -10.52
CA ALA A 31 -55.18 24.08 -11.86
C ALA A 31 -55.30 25.59 -11.84
N PHE A 32 -54.44 26.33 -12.49
CA PHE A 32 -54.75 27.69 -12.96
C PHE A 32 -54.17 27.96 -14.35
N ALA A 33 -55.07 28.13 -15.23
CA ALA A 33 -55.29 28.96 -16.41
C ALA A 33 -54.10 29.53 -17.19
N ILE A 34 -54.20 29.25 -18.48
CA ILE A 34 -53.56 29.83 -19.66
C ILE A 34 -54.03 31.24 -19.91
N LEU A 35 -53.14 32.16 -20.25
CA LEU A 35 -53.44 33.29 -21.14
C LEU A 35 -52.17 33.64 -21.97
N PRO A 36 -52.34 33.97 -23.25
CA PRO A 36 -51.27 34.20 -24.21
C PRO A 36 -51.00 35.70 -24.45
N THR A 37 -49.71 36.07 -24.57
CA THR A 37 -49.39 37.35 -25.23
C THR A 37 -48.04 37.34 -25.95
N MET A 38 -48.16 37.59 -27.22
CA MET A 38 -47.32 38.38 -28.14
C MET A 38 -45.90 37.95 -28.48
N ARG A 39 -45.83 37.51 -29.72
CA ARG A 39 -44.64 37.44 -30.59
C ARG A 39 -43.92 38.79 -30.66
N LYS A 40 -42.56 38.77 -30.38
CA LYS A 40 -41.62 39.65 -31.05
C LYS A 40 -40.51 38.81 -31.64
N HIS A 41 -40.43 38.82 -32.97
CA HIS A 41 -39.36 38.20 -33.73
C HIS A 41 -38.07 39.01 -33.53
N ILE A 42 -37.09 38.41 -32.88
CA ILE A 42 -35.70 38.88 -32.93
C ILE A 42 -34.95 37.80 -33.70
N TRP A 43 -34.48 38.16 -34.89
CA TRP A 43 -33.57 37.35 -35.68
C TRP A 43 -32.19 37.38 -35.00
N PHE A 44 -31.79 36.28 -34.32
CA PHE A 44 -30.40 36.04 -33.99
C PHE A 44 -29.77 35.31 -35.17
N VAL A 45 -28.85 36.00 -35.83
CA VAL A 45 -27.92 35.37 -36.78
C VAL A 45 -26.99 34.48 -35.93
N LEU A 46 -27.17 33.16 -35.93
CA LEU A 46 -26.22 32.21 -35.44
C LEU A 46 -25.02 32.17 -36.39
N ALA A 47 -23.94 32.83 -36.00
CA ALA A 47 -22.62 32.52 -36.54
C ALA A 47 -22.26 31.12 -36.04
N ALA A 48 -22.39 30.11 -36.88
CA ALA A 48 -21.87 28.78 -36.66
C ALA A 48 -20.32 28.85 -36.70
N ALA A 49 -19.71 29.10 -35.54
CA ALA A 49 -18.27 28.81 -35.36
C ALA A 49 -18.14 27.30 -35.46
N ALA A 50 -17.63 26.82 -36.58
CA ALA A 50 -17.20 25.44 -36.73
C ALA A 50 -16.07 25.20 -35.74
N PHE A 51 -16.39 24.67 -34.56
CA PHE A 51 -15.42 24.01 -33.74
C PHE A 51 -14.97 22.75 -34.53
N ALA A 52 -13.82 22.85 -35.18
CA ALA A 52 -13.10 21.67 -35.62
C ALA A 52 -12.82 20.81 -34.35
N PRO A 53 -13.19 19.54 -34.32
CA PRO A 53 -12.78 18.70 -33.23
C PRO A 53 -11.25 18.75 -33.20
N ALA A 54 -10.66 19.18 -32.08
CA ALA A 54 -9.24 19.03 -31.81
C ALA A 54 -8.94 17.54 -32.11
N GLY A 55 -8.06 17.32 -33.09
CA GLY A 55 -7.79 15.99 -33.63
C GLY A 55 -7.56 15.02 -32.49
N ALA A 56 -8.41 14.01 -32.40
CA ALA A 56 -8.08 12.80 -31.68
C ALA A 56 -6.75 12.32 -32.28
N SER A 57 -5.65 12.51 -31.55
CA SER A 57 -4.36 11.93 -31.94
C SER A 57 -4.62 10.45 -32.10
N ASP A 58 -4.41 9.96 -33.30
CA ASP A 58 -4.47 8.54 -33.61
C ASP A 58 -3.48 7.83 -32.67
N GLN A 59 -4.00 7.24 -31.56
CA GLN A 59 -3.21 6.56 -30.55
C GLN A 59 -2.86 5.15 -31.03
N SER A 60 -2.45 5.04 -32.30
CA SER A 60 -1.94 3.80 -32.84
C SER A 60 -0.66 3.42 -32.09
N VAL A 61 -0.61 2.17 -31.65
CA VAL A 61 0.58 1.58 -31.01
C VAL A 61 1.78 1.75 -31.92
N SER A 62 2.81 2.45 -31.47
CA SER A 62 4.02 2.71 -32.27
C SER A 62 4.76 1.40 -32.61
N PRO A 63 5.62 1.38 -33.65
CA PRO A 63 6.45 0.20 -33.95
C PRO A 63 7.28 -0.27 -32.74
N GLN A 64 7.80 0.68 -31.92
CA GLN A 64 8.56 0.38 -30.71
C GLN A 64 7.67 -0.27 -29.65
N GLU A 65 6.48 0.26 -29.42
CA GLU A 65 5.53 -0.34 -28.47
C GLU A 65 5.10 -1.74 -28.87
N LYS A 66 4.92 -1.99 -30.18
CA LYS A 66 4.65 -3.34 -30.72
C LYS A 66 5.83 -4.28 -30.48
N ALA A 67 7.05 -3.82 -30.70
CA ALA A 67 8.25 -4.63 -30.46
C ALA A 67 8.42 -4.98 -28.96
N ILE A 68 8.17 -4.02 -28.07
CA ILE A 68 8.19 -4.22 -26.62
C ILE A 68 7.16 -5.28 -26.22
N ALA A 69 5.90 -5.14 -26.67
CA ALA A 69 4.84 -6.09 -26.35
C ALA A 69 5.13 -7.49 -26.90
N ALA A 70 5.60 -7.60 -28.16
CA ALA A 70 5.96 -8.87 -28.77
C ALA A 70 7.11 -9.58 -28.04
N TYR A 71 8.12 -8.84 -27.55
CA TYR A 71 9.18 -9.42 -26.74
C TYR A 71 8.64 -10.07 -25.47
N ILE A 72 7.73 -9.39 -24.76
CA ILE A 72 7.13 -9.88 -23.53
C ILE A 72 6.35 -11.16 -23.79
N ASP A 73 5.51 -11.19 -24.84
CA ASP A 73 4.75 -12.38 -25.23
C ASP A 73 5.68 -13.57 -25.58
N ALA A 74 6.76 -13.30 -26.31
CA ALA A 74 7.71 -14.35 -26.69
C ALA A 74 8.54 -14.90 -25.51
N ASN A 75 8.58 -14.21 -24.39
CA ASN A 75 9.38 -14.59 -23.22
C ASN A 75 8.54 -14.97 -21.99
N GLU A 76 7.24 -15.17 -22.11
CA GLU A 76 6.34 -15.55 -21.02
C GLU A 76 6.82 -16.80 -20.27
N GLN A 77 7.18 -17.86 -20.97
CA GLN A 77 7.70 -19.08 -20.34
C GLN A 77 9.00 -18.82 -19.56
N ALA A 78 9.90 -18.00 -20.10
CA ALA A 78 11.15 -17.66 -19.43
C ALA A 78 10.93 -16.78 -18.18
N SER A 79 9.93 -15.90 -18.21
CA SER A 79 9.56 -15.07 -17.05
C SER A 79 8.95 -15.94 -15.94
N ASN A 80 8.08 -16.90 -16.28
CA ASN A 80 7.50 -17.84 -15.32
C ASN A 80 8.58 -18.72 -14.67
N ALA A 81 9.54 -19.24 -15.46
CA ALA A 81 10.67 -20.01 -14.91
C ALA A 81 11.58 -19.15 -14.02
N PHE A 82 11.72 -17.86 -14.33
CA PHE A 82 12.46 -16.93 -13.48
C PHE A 82 11.73 -16.66 -12.17
N LEU A 83 10.40 -16.53 -12.20
CA LEU A 83 9.57 -16.42 -10.99
C LEU A 83 9.73 -17.64 -10.09
N GLU A 84 9.58 -18.86 -10.64
CA GLU A 84 9.79 -20.11 -9.91
C GLU A 84 11.16 -20.13 -9.21
N LYS A 85 12.22 -19.74 -9.94
CA LYS A 85 13.57 -19.67 -9.39
C LYS A 85 13.67 -18.74 -8.19
N LEU A 86 13.04 -17.56 -8.24
CA LEU A 86 13.07 -16.59 -7.14
C LEU A 86 12.23 -17.06 -5.95
N VAL A 87 11.04 -17.62 -6.21
CA VAL A 87 10.12 -18.06 -5.15
C VAL A 87 10.69 -19.23 -4.36
N ASN A 88 11.39 -20.15 -4.99
CA ASN A 88 12.05 -21.28 -4.34
C ASN A 88 13.28 -20.90 -3.49
N ILE A 89 13.66 -19.61 -3.46
CA ILE A 89 14.65 -19.10 -2.50
C ILE A 89 13.88 -18.47 -1.34
N ASN A 90 13.97 -19.06 -0.15
CA ASN A 90 13.41 -18.41 1.03
C ASN A 90 14.14 -17.10 1.29
N SER A 91 13.38 -16.00 1.34
CA SER A 91 13.88 -14.65 1.61
C SER A 91 13.03 -13.94 2.68
N GLY A 92 12.63 -14.65 3.74
CA GLY A 92 12.06 -14.00 4.91
C GLY A 92 12.98 -12.87 5.39
N THR A 93 12.42 -11.76 5.89
CA THR A 93 13.18 -10.54 6.22
C THR A 93 14.40 -10.82 7.11
N HIS A 94 14.27 -11.74 8.07
CA HIS A 94 15.36 -12.14 8.94
C HIS A 94 16.28 -13.23 8.35
N ASN A 95 15.94 -13.79 7.20
CA ASN A 95 16.83 -14.66 6.44
C ASN A 95 17.78 -13.85 5.56
N LEU A 96 18.74 -13.16 6.18
CA LEU A 96 19.65 -12.24 5.49
C LEU A 96 20.39 -12.88 4.31
N GLU A 97 20.74 -14.18 4.41
CA GLU A 97 21.39 -14.94 3.33
C GLU A 97 20.45 -15.14 2.13
N GLY A 98 19.18 -15.47 2.40
CA GLY A 98 18.18 -15.66 1.35
C GLY A 98 17.87 -14.37 0.61
N VAL A 99 17.70 -13.27 1.32
CA VAL A 99 17.53 -11.94 0.72
C VAL A 99 18.73 -11.57 -0.15
N ARG A 100 19.96 -11.78 0.34
CA ARG A 100 21.20 -11.56 -0.46
C ARG A 100 21.27 -12.48 -1.69
N ALA A 101 20.79 -13.72 -1.59
CA ALA A 101 20.74 -14.65 -2.72
C ALA A 101 19.79 -14.19 -3.82
N VAL A 102 18.59 -13.72 -3.46
CA VAL A 102 17.64 -13.06 -4.40
C VAL A 102 18.30 -11.83 -5.00
N GLY A 103 18.87 -10.96 -4.18
CA GLY A 103 19.57 -9.75 -4.62
C GLY A 103 20.68 -10.03 -5.63
N LYS A 104 21.52 -11.04 -5.41
CA LYS A 104 22.59 -11.42 -6.32
C LYS A 104 22.08 -11.84 -7.72
N ILE A 105 20.94 -12.53 -7.77
CA ILE A 105 20.32 -12.90 -9.04
C ILE A 105 19.82 -11.66 -9.78
N LEU A 106 19.14 -10.74 -9.06
CA LEU A 106 18.62 -9.50 -9.66
C LEU A 106 19.76 -8.56 -10.09
N MET A 107 20.85 -8.45 -9.32
CA MET A 107 22.05 -7.71 -9.70
C MET A 107 22.56 -8.18 -11.07
N THR A 108 22.73 -9.48 -11.23
CA THR A 108 23.20 -10.06 -12.52
C THR A 108 22.27 -9.71 -13.68
N GLN A 109 20.94 -9.72 -13.47
CA GLN A 109 19.99 -9.34 -14.54
C GLN A 109 20.12 -7.86 -14.91
N LEU A 110 20.27 -6.98 -13.94
CA LEU A 110 20.41 -5.54 -14.17
C LEU A 110 21.75 -5.17 -14.79
N GLU A 111 22.86 -5.82 -14.37
CA GLU A 111 24.18 -5.66 -14.99
C GLU A 111 24.17 -6.03 -16.49
N GLN A 112 23.50 -7.13 -16.85
CA GLN A 112 23.33 -7.55 -18.27
C GLN A 112 22.54 -6.53 -19.10
N LEU A 113 21.73 -5.69 -18.48
CA LEU A 113 20.97 -4.60 -19.12
C LEU A 113 21.74 -3.27 -19.15
N GLY A 114 22.99 -3.24 -18.65
CA GLY A 114 23.85 -2.07 -18.67
C GLY A 114 23.72 -1.14 -17.47
N PHE A 115 23.01 -1.57 -16.42
CA PHE A 115 22.95 -0.82 -15.17
C PHE A 115 24.28 -0.88 -14.40
N LYS A 116 24.64 0.20 -13.73
CA LYS A 116 25.67 0.21 -12.68
C LYS A 116 25.04 -0.24 -11.37
N VAL A 117 25.38 -1.46 -10.94
CA VAL A 117 24.71 -2.09 -9.81
C VAL A 117 25.63 -2.09 -8.59
N ARG A 118 25.08 -1.79 -7.41
CA ARG A 118 25.74 -1.90 -6.12
C ARG A 118 24.84 -2.53 -5.08
N TRP A 119 25.42 -3.29 -4.18
CA TRP A 119 24.78 -3.76 -2.96
C TRP A 119 25.17 -2.83 -1.81
N VAL A 120 24.19 -2.33 -1.08
CA VAL A 120 24.40 -1.50 0.11
C VAL A 120 24.08 -2.35 1.34
N PRO A 121 25.08 -2.73 2.15
CA PRO A 121 24.83 -3.44 3.40
C PRO A 121 24.00 -2.60 4.36
N MET A 122 23.10 -3.24 5.11
CA MET A 122 22.26 -2.63 6.14
C MET A 122 22.50 -3.28 7.52
N ASP A 123 23.76 -3.59 7.81
CA ASP A 123 24.17 -4.20 9.09
C ASP A 123 23.87 -3.28 10.28
N GLU A 124 23.90 -1.95 10.08
CA GLU A 124 23.57 -0.93 11.08
C GLU A 124 22.17 -1.10 11.67
N VAL A 125 21.24 -1.61 10.87
CA VAL A 125 19.83 -1.84 11.23
C VAL A 125 19.49 -3.34 11.24
N HIS A 126 20.49 -4.22 11.26
CA HIS A 126 20.35 -5.67 11.30
C HIS A 126 19.51 -6.25 10.14
N ARG A 127 19.69 -5.72 8.93
CA ARG A 127 19.02 -6.17 7.70
C ARG A 127 20.03 -6.59 6.64
N ALA A 128 19.55 -7.31 5.62
CA ALA A 128 20.40 -7.90 4.59
C ALA A 128 21.11 -6.84 3.75
N GLY A 129 20.40 -5.80 3.36
CA GLY A 129 20.89 -4.73 2.52
C GLY A 129 19.90 -4.31 1.43
N THR A 130 20.29 -3.28 0.69
CA THR A 130 19.51 -2.69 -0.42
C THR A 130 20.29 -2.85 -1.72
N LEU A 131 19.62 -3.27 -2.79
CA LEU A 131 20.16 -3.24 -4.15
C LEU A 131 19.85 -1.89 -4.78
N VAL A 132 20.88 -1.20 -5.28
CA VAL A 132 20.73 0.03 -6.05
C VAL A 132 21.34 -0.17 -7.43
N ALA A 133 20.57 0.13 -8.49
CA ALA A 133 21.06 0.02 -9.86
C ALA A 133 20.71 1.29 -10.64
N GLU A 134 21.68 1.88 -11.30
CA GLU A 134 21.55 3.14 -12.00
C GLU A 134 21.84 2.95 -13.49
N HIS A 135 20.95 3.43 -14.33
CA HIS A 135 21.09 3.52 -15.77
C HIS A 135 20.93 5.00 -16.17
N PRO A 136 22.02 5.78 -16.05
CA PRO A 136 21.96 7.20 -16.38
C PRO A 136 21.81 7.39 -17.90
N CYS A 137 21.05 8.40 -18.24
CA CYS A 137 20.99 8.86 -19.62
C CYS A 137 22.37 9.37 -20.10
N PRO A 138 22.84 8.98 -21.30
CA PRO A 138 24.05 9.56 -21.87
C PRO A 138 23.92 11.08 -22.09
N GLU A 139 24.88 11.88 -21.60
CA GLU A 139 24.92 13.34 -21.75
C GLU A 139 24.94 13.80 -23.22
N ALA A 140 25.30 12.91 -24.15
CA ALA A 140 25.51 13.19 -25.56
C ALA A 140 24.34 12.76 -26.45
N ALA A 141 23.07 12.98 -26.04
CA ALA A 141 21.95 12.85 -26.98
C ALA A 141 21.48 14.24 -27.49
N PRO A 142 22.30 14.98 -28.31
CA PRO A 142 21.98 16.35 -28.69
C PRO A 142 20.81 16.47 -29.67
N GLN A 143 20.18 15.39 -30.09
CA GLN A 143 19.20 15.38 -31.19
C GLN A 143 17.77 15.04 -30.80
N SER A 144 17.47 14.69 -29.55
CA SER A 144 16.08 14.62 -29.10
C SER A 144 15.68 15.93 -28.44
N LYS A 145 14.63 16.57 -28.95
CA LYS A 145 14.05 17.80 -28.37
C LYS A 145 13.55 17.61 -26.91
N SER A 146 13.56 16.39 -26.39
CA SER A 146 13.06 16.01 -25.08
C SER A 146 14.14 15.48 -24.11
N GLY A 147 15.42 15.41 -24.47
CA GLY A 147 16.44 14.75 -23.64
C GLY A 147 16.11 13.25 -23.43
N CYS A 148 16.34 12.72 -22.24
CA CYS A 148 16.00 11.33 -21.86
C CYS A 148 14.64 11.16 -21.20
N GLY A 149 13.79 12.16 -21.27
CA GLY A 149 12.46 12.14 -20.71
C GLY A 149 12.44 12.22 -19.17
N LYS A 150 11.43 11.60 -18.56
CA LYS A 150 11.31 11.55 -17.10
C LYS A 150 12.34 10.61 -16.50
N ARG A 151 13.00 11.07 -15.43
CA ARG A 151 13.86 10.22 -14.58
C ARG A 151 12.98 9.37 -13.69
N MET A 152 13.13 8.08 -13.78
CA MET A 152 12.23 7.12 -13.14
C MET A 152 12.93 6.42 -11.98
N LEU A 153 12.31 6.42 -10.81
CA LEU A 153 12.67 5.58 -9.67
C LEU A 153 11.76 4.36 -9.67
N LEU A 154 12.35 3.17 -9.88
CA LEU A 154 11.64 1.90 -9.77
C LEU A 154 11.89 1.31 -8.39
N ILE A 155 10.82 0.99 -7.67
CA ILE A 155 10.85 0.54 -6.29
C ILE A 155 10.30 -0.87 -6.20
N GLY A 156 10.92 -1.67 -5.33
CA GLY A 156 10.46 -2.99 -4.93
C GLY A 156 11.24 -3.53 -3.75
N HIS A 157 10.87 -4.72 -3.29
CA HIS A 157 11.56 -5.40 -2.22
C HIS A 157 11.85 -6.87 -2.54
N MET A 158 12.88 -7.41 -1.86
CA MET A 158 13.41 -8.75 -2.10
C MET A 158 13.04 -9.73 -0.98
N ASP A 159 12.63 -9.20 0.17
CA ASP A 159 12.20 -9.98 1.32
C ASP A 159 10.73 -10.41 1.22
N THR A 160 10.29 -11.22 2.15
CA THR A 160 8.90 -11.70 2.31
C THR A 160 8.63 -11.92 3.79
N VAL A 161 7.35 -11.95 4.18
CA VAL A 161 6.93 -12.35 5.55
C VAL A 161 7.23 -13.81 5.90
N PHE A 162 7.61 -14.65 4.93
CA PHE A 162 7.75 -16.10 5.14
C PHE A 162 9.17 -16.47 5.57
N GLU A 163 9.40 -16.52 6.88
CA GLU A 163 10.68 -16.91 7.46
C GLU A 163 11.04 -18.39 7.21
N LYS A 164 12.29 -18.79 7.47
CA LYS A 164 12.75 -20.19 7.34
C LYS A 164 11.92 -21.18 8.14
N SER A 165 11.30 -20.74 9.23
CA SER A 165 10.43 -21.55 10.09
C SER A 165 9.02 -21.78 9.49
N SER A 166 8.64 -21.05 8.47
CA SER A 166 7.36 -21.23 7.80
C SER A 166 7.28 -22.60 7.12
N SER A 167 6.15 -23.27 7.21
CA SER A 167 5.88 -24.49 6.44
C SER A 167 5.56 -24.22 4.96
N PHE A 168 5.31 -22.96 4.60
CA PHE A 168 4.98 -22.53 3.24
C PHE A 168 6.27 -22.08 2.53
N GLN A 169 6.90 -22.98 1.76
CA GLN A 169 8.24 -22.79 1.20
C GLN A 169 8.36 -23.11 -0.29
N THR A 170 7.35 -23.73 -0.91
CA THR A 170 7.48 -24.35 -2.23
C THR A 170 6.61 -23.66 -3.25
N TYR A 171 7.20 -23.37 -4.42
CA TYR A 171 6.45 -22.94 -5.59
C TYR A 171 5.71 -24.11 -6.23
N THR A 172 4.45 -23.93 -6.54
CA THR A 172 3.63 -24.91 -7.27
C THR A 172 2.72 -24.19 -8.27
N VAL A 173 2.33 -24.90 -9.34
CA VAL A 173 1.45 -24.36 -10.39
C VAL A 173 0.26 -25.27 -10.59
N ASN A 174 -0.93 -24.68 -10.68
CA ASN A 174 -2.17 -25.36 -11.06
C ASN A 174 -2.89 -24.51 -12.12
N GLY A 175 -2.84 -24.94 -13.38
CA GLY A 175 -3.34 -24.16 -14.49
C GLY A 175 -2.54 -22.86 -14.68
N HIS A 176 -3.22 -21.72 -14.57
CA HIS A 176 -2.60 -20.40 -14.64
C HIS A 176 -2.36 -19.76 -13.26
N ILE A 177 -2.64 -20.47 -12.20
CA ILE A 177 -2.38 -19.99 -10.83
C ILE A 177 -1.11 -20.65 -10.30
N ALA A 178 -0.14 -19.85 -9.92
CA ALA A 178 1.00 -20.32 -9.15
C ALA A 178 0.84 -19.94 -7.67
N THR A 179 1.38 -20.78 -6.80
CA THR A 179 1.33 -20.61 -5.34
C THR A 179 2.75 -20.71 -4.79
N GLY A 180 3.12 -19.83 -3.87
CA GLY A 180 4.45 -19.87 -3.25
C GLY A 180 4.74 -18.63 -2.41
N PRO A 181 5.75 -18.68 -1.50
CA PRO A 181 6.07 -17.57 -0.60
C PRO A 181 6.60 -16.36 -1.36
N GLY A 182 5.90 -15.22 -1.19
CA GLY A 182 6.25 -13.98 -1.88
C GLY A 182 6.01 -14.02 -3.41
N VAL A 183 5.17 -14.96 -3.88
CA VAL A 183 4.92 -15.11 -5.33
C VAL A 183 4.23 -13.89 -5.91
N ASN A 184 3.38 -13.23 -5.13
CA ASN A 184 2.69 -11.99 -5.46
C ASN A 184 3.32 -10.78 -4.74
N ASP A 185 3.76 -10.96 -3.51
CA ASP A 185 4.33 -9.95 -2.62
C ASP A 185 5.81 -10.24 -2.31
N MET A 186 6.79 -9.69 -3.11
CA MET A 186 6.51 -9.10 -4.42
C MET A 186 7.43 -9.67 -5.51
N LYS A 187 7.83 -10.97 -5.40
CA LYS A 187 8.74 -11.59 -6.39
C LYS A 187 8.16 -11.58 -7.81
N GLY A 188 6.82 -11.71 -7.96
CA GLY A 188 6.14 -11.53 -9.25
C GLY A 188 6.35 -10.13 -9.83
N GLY A 189 6.24 -9.08 -9.00
CA GLY A 189 6.52 -7.72 -9.41
C GLY A 189 7.98 -7.48 -9.78
N LEU A 190 8.93 -8.11 -9.08
CA LEU A 190 10.35 -8.08 -9.46
C LEU A 190 10.59 -8.71 -10.84
N VAL A 191 9.87 -9.79 -11.15
CA VAL A 191 9.93 -10.42 -12.49
C VAL A 191 9.33 -9.49 -13.54
N ASP A 192 8.17 -8.86 -13.26
CA ASP A 192 7.57 -7.87 -14.16
C ASP A 192 8.53 -6.71 -14.45
N MET A 193 9.21 -6.18 -13.43
CA MET A 193 10.22 -5.13 -13.55
C MET A 193 11.36 -5.57 -14.48
N ILE A 194 11.97 -6.71 -14.20
CA ILE A 194 13.11 -7.23 -14.98
C ILE A 194 12.71 -7.49 -16.43
N TYR A 195 11.55 -8.11 -16.70
CA TYR A 195 11.13 -8.40 -18.07
C TYR A 195 10.63 -7.16 -18.82
N ALA A 196 10.08 -6.17 -18.13
CA ALA A 196 9.82 -4.86 -18.71
C ALA A 196 11.12 -4.17 -19.17
N LEU A 197 12.15 -4.16 -18.34
CA LEU A 197 13.47 -3.61 -18.68
C LEU A 197 14.15 -4.40 -19.83
N LYS A 198 14.05 -5.73 -19.85
CA LYS A 198 14.53 -6.57 -20.96
C LYS A 198 13.83 -6.24 -22.27
N ALA A 199 12.52 -6.03 -22.25
CA ALA A 199 11.74 -5.66 -23.42
C ALA A 199 12.15 -4.28 -23.97
N LEU A 200 12.37 -3.31 -23.10
CA LEU A 200 12.88 -1.99 -23.45
C LEU A 200 14.30 -2.05 -24.01
N HIS A 201 15.15 -2.90 -23.45
CA HIS A 201 16.50 -3.15 -23.97
C HIS A 201 16.46 -3.79 -25.36
N ALA A 202 15.67 -4.85 -25.56
CA ALA A 202 15.52 -5.54 -26.84
C ALA A 202 14.95 -4.63 -27.93
N ALA A 203 14.04 -3.72 -27.59
CA ALA A 203 13.52 -2.68 -28.49
C ALA A 203 14.54 -1.56 -28.78
N GLY A 204 15.73 -1.57 -28.16
CA GLY A 204 16.80 -0.59 -28.33
C GLY A 204 16.52 0.78 -27.73
N VAL A 205 15.49 0.90 -26.87
CA VAL A 205 15.05 2.19 -26.31
C VAL A 205 15.58 2.45 -24.89
N LEU A 206 15.95 1.41 -24.13
CA LEU A 206 16.46 1.53 -22.76
C LEU A 206 17.65 2.48 -22.65
N LYS A 207 18.57 2.45 -23.63
CA LYS A 207 19.78 3.31 -23.67
C LYS A 207 19.49 4.82 -23.68
N GLN A 208 18.24 5.23 -23.89
CA GLN A 208 17.79 6.63 -23.91
C GLN A 208 16.94 6.95 -22.68
N MET A 209 16.95 6.11 -21.66
CA MET A 209 16.17 6.30 -20.43
C MET A 209 17.08 6.57 -19.26
N ASP A 210 16.59 7.37 -18.32
CA ASP A 210 17.20 7.59 -17.01
C ASP A 210 16.38 6.84 -15.96
N ILE A 211 16.97 5.76 -15.43
CA ILE A 211 16.29 4.86 -14.51
C ILE A 211 17.20 4.55 -13.33
N THR A 212 16.65 4.73 -12.14
CA THR A 212 17.24 4.20 -10.90
C THR A 212 16.32 3.13 -10.34
N VAL A 213 16.84 1.95 -10.05
CA VAL A 213 16.15 0.86 -9.36
C VAL A 213 16.65 0.79 -7.93
N VAL A 214 15.74 0.77 -6.97
CA VAL A 214 16.05 0.54 -5.55
C VAL A 214 15.18 -0.60 -5.04
N LEU A 215 15.82 -1.70 -4.63
CA LEU A 215 15.16 -2.86 -4.06
C LEU A 215 15.60 -3.02 -2.62
N SER A 216 14.68 -2.81 -1.68
CA SER A 216 14.92 -3.04 -0.25
C SER A 216 14.95 -4.53 0.08
N GLY A 217 15.66 -4.90 1.13
CA GLY A 217 15.67 -6.27 1.63
C GLY A 217 14.96 -6.39 2.97
N ASP A 218 14.06 -5.46 3.28
CA ASP A 218 13.43 -5.30 4.58
C ASP A 218 12.12 -4.51 4.51
N GLU A 219 11.33 -4.65 3.44
CA GLU A 219 10.05 -3.95 3.34
C GLU A 219 9.05 -4.51 4.34
N GLU A 220 9.00 -5.80 4.50
CA GLU A 220 8.03 -6.48 5.36
C GLU A 220 8.24 -6.22 6.86
N GLU A 221 9.48 -5.96 7.24
CA GLU A 221 9.87 -5.52 8.58
C GLU A 221 11.11 -4.65 8.50
N HIS A 222 10.91 -3.35 8.26
CA HIS A 222 12.04 -2.45 8.04
C HIS A 222 12.97 -2.35 9.25
N GLY A 223 14.26 -2.15 8.96
CA GLY A 223 15.24 -1.87 9.98
C GLY A 223 15.01 -0.50 10.62
N GLU A 224 15.28 -0.38 11.91
CA GLU A 224 15.17 0.88 12.64
C GLU A 224 16.56 1.44 12.98
N PRO A 225 16.77 2.76 12.81
CA PRO A 225 15.80 3.75 12.37
C PRO A 225 15.53 3.68 10.84
N ALA A 226 14.28 3.97 10.44
CA ALA A 226 13.83 3.94 9.05
C ALA A 226 14.63 4.89 8.15
N GLU A 227 15.15 6.01 8.69
CA GLU A 227 16.01 6.95 7.98
C GLU A 227 17.29 6.26 7.44
N ILE A 228 17.86 5.31 8.18
CA ILE A 228 19.01 4.51 7.73
C ILE A 228 18.54 3.46 6.72
N ALA A 229 17.48 2.72 7.02
CA ALA A 229 16.97 1.64 6.18
C ALA A 229 16.52 2.13 4.79
N ARG A 230 16.05 3.36 4.67
CA ARG A 230 15.54 3.96 3.42
C ARG A 230 16.44 5.04 2.82
N ARG A 231 17.67 5.25 3.35
CA ARG A 231 18.59 6.32 2.93
C ARG A 231 18.88 6.34 1.43
N ASP A 232 19.06 5.18 0.81
CA ASP A 232 19.38 5.09 -0.63
C ASP A 232 18.15 5.39 -1.50
N MET A 233 16.97 4.97 -1.08
CA MET A 233 15.71 5.31 -1.73
C MET A 233 15.42 6.81 -1.65
N LEU A 234 15.58 7.41 -0.48
CA LEU A 234 15.45 8.86 -0.27
C LEU A 234 16.48 9.65 -1.09
N ALA A 235 17.71 9.13 -1.24
CA ALA A 235 18.72 9.75 -2.08
C ALA A 235 18.35 9.66 -3.57
N ALA A 236 17.90 8.50 -4.05
CA ALA A 236 17.46 8.30 -5.43
C ALA A 236 16.26 9.19 -5.80
N ALA A 237 15.31 9.37 -4.89
CA ALA A 237 14.13 10.20 -5.11
C ALA A 237 14.47 11.67 -5.40
N LYS A 238 15.54 12.22 -4.81
CA LYS A 238 15.99 13.61 -5.06
C LYS A 238 16.40 13.86 -6.51
N HIS A 239 16.72 12.80 -7.25
CA HIS A 239 17.18 12.87 -8.64
C HIS A 239 16.14 12.30 -9.62
N SER A 240 14.93 11.96 -9.16
CA SER A 240 13.87 11.37 -9.95
C SER A 240 12.71 12.34 -10.17
N ASP A 241 11.94 12.12 -11.22
CA ASP A 241 10.74 12.89 -11.58
C ASP A 241 9.45 12.11 -11.26
N VAL A 242 9.52 10.78 -11.21
CA VAL A 242 8.40 9.90 -10.88
C VAL A 242 8.90 8.65 -10.15
N ALA A 243 8.05 8.06 -9.30
CA ALA A 243 8.27 6.78 -8.64
C ALA A 243 7.26 5.73 -9.11
N LEU A 244 7.75 4.53 -9.40
CA LEU A 244 6.95 3.39 -9.85
C LEU A 244 7.25 2.19 -8.94
N GLU A 245 6.30 1.78 -8.12
CA GLU A 245 6.45 0.66 -7.20
C GLU A 245 5.83 -0.61 -7.80
N PHE A 246 6.63 -1.67 -7.88
CA PHE A 246 6.26 -2.94 -8.50
C PHE A 246 5.57 -3.93 -7.55
N GLU A 247 4.99 -3.43 -6.49
CA GLU A 247 4.03 -4.14 -5.65
C GLU A 247 2.82 -4.64 -6.45
N ALA A 248 2.03 -5.54 -5.85
CA ALA A 248 0.88 -6.15 -6.52
C ALA A 248 -0.10 -5.13 -7.10
N THR A 249 -0.51 -5.33 -8.36
CA THR A 249 -1.58 -4.58 -9.01
C THR A 249 -2.94 -5.03 -8.46
N PRO A 250 -3.71 -4.15 -7.82
CA PRO A 250 -5.00 -4.52 -7.25
C PRO A 250 -6.01 -4.95 -8.33
N ARG A 251 -6.65 -6.11 -8.14
CA ARG A 251 -7.76 -6.59 -8.95
C ARG A 251 -8.90 -7.02 -8.02
N ILE A 252 -10.05 -6.35 -8.12
CA ILE A 252 -11.22 -6.61 -7.29
C ILE A 252 -12.39 -6.88 -8.23
N ASP A 253 -13.05 -8.03 -8.06
CA ASP A 253 -14.17 -8.48 -8.90
C ASP A 253 -13.84 -8.42 -10.41
N GLY A 254 -12.60 -8.78 -10.77
CA GLY A 254 -12.11 -8.78 -12.14
C GLY A 254 -11.70 -7.40 -12.70
N VAL A 255 -11.91 -6.32 -11.95
CA VAL A 255 -11.51 -4.95 -12.34
C VAL A 255 -10.13 -4.64 -11.77
N TYR A 256 -9.21 -4.18 -12.62
CA TYR A 256 -7.90 -3.67 -12.21
C TYR A 256 -8.01 -2.22 -11.76
N TYR A 257 -7.28 -1.85 -10.71
CA TYR A 257 -7.27 -0.50 -10.15
C TYR A 257 -5.86 0.08 -10.14
N GLY A 258 -5.77 1.42 -10.30
CA GLY A 258 -4.53 2.15 -10.12
C GLY A 258 -4.38 2.70 -8.71
N SER A 259 -3.26 2.44 -8.06
CA SER A 259 -2.98 2.94 -6.71
C SER A 259 -2.19 4.25 -6.78
N VAL A 260 -2.84 5.36 -6.47
CA VAL A 260 -2.24 6.71 -6.39
C VAL A 260 -2.02 7.15 -4.94
N SER A 261 -2.27 6.25 -4.00
CA SER A 261 -2.14 6.49 -2.56
C SER A 261 -1.89 5.20 -1.79
N ARG A 262 -1.22 5.31 -0.64
CA ARG A 262 -1.07 4.24 0.36
C ARG A 262 -1.26 4.83 1.75
N ARG A 263 -1.93 4.10 2.65
CA ARG A 263 -2.10 4.55 4.02
C ARG A 263 -0.83 4.30 4.83
N SER A 264 -0.58 5.15 5.83
CA SER A 264 0.48 4.93 6.82
C SER A 264 0.28 3.62 7.60
N SER A 265 1.33 3.19 8.28
CA SER A 265 1.26 2.11 9.28
C SER A 265 2.17 2.48 10.43
N ILE A 266 1.60 3.02 11.51
CA ILE A 266 2.35 3.54 12.66
C ILE A 266 1.83 2.89 13.93
N SER A 267 2.70 2.29 14.71
CA SER A 267 2.36 1.70 16.00
C SER A 267 2.26 2.78 17.09
N TRP A 268 1.43 2.54 18.10
CA TRP A 268 1.40 3.36 19.32
C TRP A 268 1.38 2.48 20.57
N LYS A 269 1.93 3.02 21.66
CA LYS A 269 2.02 2.35 22.96
C LYS A 269 1.59 3.32 24.06
N ILE A 270 0.69 2.90 24.93
CA ILE A 270 0.24 3.66 26.11
C ILE A 270 0.62 2.90 27.37
N LYS A 271 1.18 3.62 28.34
CA LYS A 271 1.40 3.14 29.70
C LYS A 271 0.64 4.04 30.65
N THR A 272 -0.14 3.45 31.55
CA THR A 272 -0.83 4.18 32.62
C THR A 272 -0.39 3.70 33.98
N THR A 273 -0.38 4.62 34.95
CA THR A 273 -0.09 4.32 36.34
C THR A 273 -1.16 4.91 37.27
N GLY A 274 -1.28 4.36 38.45
CA GLY A 274 -2.19 4.84 39.52
C GLY A 274 -1.74 4.39 40.88
N GLU A 275 -2.33 4.96 41.94
CA GLU A 275 -2.05 4.61 43.32
C GLU A 275 -2.64 3.22 43.63
N SER A 276 -1.79 2.31 44.13
CA SER A 276 -2.25 1.01 44.63
C SER A 276 -2.85 1.11 46.03
N GLY A 277 -3.76 0.22 46.36
CA GLY A 277 -4.39 0.13 47.64
C GLY A 277 -5.51 -0.90 47.68
N HIS A 278 -6.19 -1.01 48.84
CA HIS A 278 -7.37 -1.87 48.96
C HIS A 278 -8.50 -1.32 48.08
N SER A 279 -9.23 -2.18 47.39
CA SER A 279 -10.28 -1.77 46.44
C SER A 279 -11.40 -0.94 47.06
N SER A 280 -11.69 -1.13 48.37
CA SER A 280 -12.67 -0.30 49.08
C SER A 280 -12.28 1.18 49.18
N ALA A 281 -11.02 1.53 48.95
CA ALA A 281 -10.52 2.92 48.95
C ALA A 281 -10.49 3.55 47.56
N ILE A 282 -10.93 2.86 46.49
CA ILE A 282 -10.97 3.40 45.12
C ILE A 282 -11.89 4.64 45.07
N PHE A 283 -11.52 5.61 44.25
CA PHE A 283 -12.16 6.93 44.12
C PHE A 283 -12.01 7.86 45.30
N SER A 284 -11.30 7.45 46.37
CA SER A 284 -10.95 8.40 47.44
C SER A 284 -9.91 9.41 46.96
N GLU A 285 -9.83 10.56 47.67
CA GLU A 285 -8.85 11.61 47.36
C GLU A 285 -7.40 11.11 47.34
N GLY A 286 -7.05 10.17 48.24
CA GLY A 286 -5.69 9.63 48.39
C GLY A 286 -5.35 8.50 47.39
N LYS A 287 -6.35 7.80 46.82
CA LYS A 287 -6.13 6.64 45.93
C LYS A 287 -6.56 6.88 44.48
N GLY A 288 -7.54 7.74 44.26
CA GLY A 288 -8.02 8.04 42.91
C GLY A 288 -8.64 6.86 42.22
N SER A 289 -8.48 6.79 40.88
CA SER A 289 -9.22 5.86 40.04
C SER A 289 -8.44 4.58 39.67
N GLY A 290 -7.12 4.55 39.86
CA GLY A 290 -6.26 3.44 39.41
C GLY A 290 -5.99 3.42 37.91
N ALA A 291 -4.94 2.70 37.54
CA ALA A 291 -4.39 2.72 36.18
C ALA A 291 -5.33 2.16 35.12
N VAL A 292 -6.14 1.14 35.46
CA VAL A 292 -7.03 0.49 34.47
C VAL A 292 -8.18 1.42 34.07
N PHE A 293 -8.76 2.16 35.02
CA PHE A 293 -9.78 3.17 34.68
C PHE A 293 -9.20 4.31 33.85
N GLU A 294 -7.96 4.73 34.12
CA GLU A 294 -7.29 5.74 33.31
C GLU A 294 -7.09 5.24 31.86
N LEU A 295 -6.60 4.01 31.68
CA LEU A 295 -6.45 3.41 30.35
C LEU A 295 -7.81 3.30 29.64
N THR A 296 -8.84 2.83 30.33
CA THR A 296 -10.20 2.68 29.75
C THR A 296 -10.75 4.04 29.28
N ARG A 297 -10.57 5.11 30.10
CA ARG A 297 -10.95 6.48 29.71
C ARG A 297 -10.25 6.92 28.41
N ILE A 298 -8.92 6.68 28.31
CA ILE A 298 -8.14 7.05 27.14
C ILE A 298 -8.64 6.30 25.91
N LEU A 299 -8.81 4.97 25.99
CA LEU A 299 -9.23 4.14 24.86
C LEU A 299 -10.66 4.48 24.41
N ASP A 300 -11.58 4.78 25.34
CA ASP A 300 -12.92 5.23 24.97
C ASP A 300 -12.93 6.63 24.36
N ALA A 301 -12.07 7.52 24.84
CA ALA A 301 -11.88 8.84 24.22
C ALA A 301 -11.30 8.71 22.81
N PHE A 302 -10.39 7.78 22.54
CA PHE A 302 -9.92 7.49 21.18
C PHE A 302 -11.08 7.06 20.29
N ARG A 303 -11.87 6.08 20.75
CA ARG A 303 -13.03 5.57 20.03
C ARG A 303 -14.05 6.64 19.67
N THR A 304 -14.27 7.60 20.56
CA THR A 304 -15.34 8.61 20.43
C THR A 304 -14.88 9.93 19.80
N GLN A 305 -13.60 10.29 19.96
CA GLN A 305 -13.11 11.62 19.57
C GLN A 305 -12.16 11.60 18.35
N LEU A 306 -11.55 10.46 17.99
CA LEU A 306 -10.63 10.40 16.84
C LEU A 306 -11.29 10.15 15.50
N PRO A 307 -12.44 9.44 15.36
CA PRO A 307 -12.95 9.03 14.06
C PRO A 307 -13.03 10.20 13.07
N GLU A 308 -12.41 10.03 11.91
CA GLU A 308 -12.48 10.95 10.77
C GLU A 308 -12.26 10.15 9.47
N GLN A 309 -12.52 10.77 8.32
CA GLN A 309 -12.41 10.12 7.02
C GLN A 309 -10.97 9.59 6.79
N TYR A 310 -10.86 8.38 6.25
CA TYR A 310 -9.61 7.65 5.95
C TYR A 310 -8.76 7.28 7.17
N LEU A 311 -9.11 7.68 8.37
CA LEU A 311 -8.44 7.24 9.59
C LEU A 311 -8.98 5.87 10.02
N THR A 312 -8.07 4.94 10.26
CA THR A 312 -8.35 3.75 11.07
C THR A 312 -7.32 3.63 12.18
N PHE A 313 -7.74 3.10 13.31
CA PHE A 313 -6.86 2.74 14.40
C PHE A 313 -7.40 1.49 15.10
N ASN A 314 -6.49 0.69 15.62
CA ASN A 314 -6.82 -0.55 16.31
C ASN A 314 -6.15 -0.58 17.68
N ILE A 315 -6.74 -1.34 18.59
CA ILE A 315 -6.17 -1.71 19.88
C ILE A 315 -5.84 -3.19 19.79
N GLY A 316 -4.54 -3.51 19.66
CA GLY A 316 -4.07 -4.88 19.48
C GLY A 316 -3.85 -5.63 20.79
N LEU A 317 -3.38 -4.92 21.83
CA LEU A 317 -3.09 -5.50 23.16
C LEU A 317 -3.57 -4.57 24.26
N VAL A 318 -4.18 -5.14 25.30
CA VAL A 318 -4.53 -4.46 26.56
C VAL A 318 -4.15 -5.34 27.73
N LEU A 319 -3.39 -4.79 28.69
CA LEU A 319 -3.00 -5.45 29.92
C LEU A 319 -3.27 -4.51 31.10
N GLY A 320 -3.64 -5.07 32.27
CA GLY A 320 -3.81 -4.25 33.48
C GLY A 320 -3.83 -5.12 34.73
N GLY A 321 -3.26 -4.61 35.82
CA GLY A 321 -3.19 -5.38 37.05
C GLY A 321 -2.26 -4.79 38.10
N THR A 322 -1.94 -5.60 39.10
CA THR A 322 -0.92 -5.30 40.12
C THR A 322 0.48 -5.39 39.55
N SER A 323 0.67 -6.28 38.58
CA SER A 323 1.90 -6.46 37.81
C SER A 323 1.54 -6.48 36.31
N VAL A 324 2.33 -5.80 35.50
CA VAL A 324 2.24 -5.81 34.03
C VAL A 324 3.66 -5.86 33.50
N THR A 325 3.95 -6.87 32.68
CA THR A 325 5.20 -7.03 31.92
C THR A 325 4.87 -7.06 30.44
N VAL A 326 5.70 -6.44 29.63
CA VAL A 326 5.53 -6.34 28.18
C VAL A 326 6.87 -6.65 27.55
N ASP A 327 6.89 -7.35 26.43
CA ASP A 327 8.10 -7.60 25.65
C ASP A 327 8.72 -6.30 25.08
N LYS A 328 9.88 -6.41 24.47
CA LYS A 328 10.59 -5.27 23.89
C LYS A 328 9.79 -4.57 22.78
N ASP A 329 9.03 -5.35 22.00
CA ASP A 329 8.28 -4.86 20.84
C ASP A 329 6.91 -4.30 21.26
N GLY A 330 6.44 -4.63 22.46
CA GLY A 330 5.18 -4.13 23.00
C GLY A 330 3.94 -4.80 22.40
N ILE A 331 4.10 -5.99 21.84
CA ILE A 331 3.02 -6.75 21.17
C ILE A 331 2.59 -7.99 21.96
N SER A 332 3.36 -8.40 22.96
CA SER A 332 2.99 -9.47 23.88
C SER A 332 3.36 -9.12 25.33
N GLY A 333 2.74 -9.82 26.29
CA GLY A 333 3.03 -9.57 27.70
C GLY A 333 2.16 -10.39 28.63
N ALA A 334 2.35 -10.18 29.95
CA ALA A 334 1.57 -10.81 30.99
C ALA A 334 1.12 -9.80 32.05
N ALA A 335 -0.02 -10.07 32.67
CA ALA A 335 -0.54 -9.27 33.78
C ALA A 335 -1.04 -10.16 34.92
N GLU A 336 -0.84 -9.73 36.16
CA GLU A 336 -1.38 -10.35 37.36
C GLU A 336 -2.22 -9.32 38.12
N GLY A 337 -3.28 -9.75 38.72
CA GLY A 337 -4.16 -8.89 39.50
C GLY A 337 -4.78 -9.61 40.72
N LYS A 338 -5.40 -8.82 41.60
CA LYS A 338 -6.21 -9.31 42.71
C LYS A 338 -7.49 -8.48 42.75
N ASP A 339 -8.63 -9.13 42.97
CA ASP A 339 -9.96 -8.49 42.98
C ASP A 339 -10.10 -7.35 43.97
N ASN A 340 -9.38 -7.44 45.10
CA ASN A 340 -9.44 -6.45 46.19
C ASN A 340 -8.26 -5.46 46.19
N VAL A 341 -7.55 -5.31 45.08
CA VAL A 341 -6.43 -4.35 44.93
C VAL A 341 -6.68 -3.40 43.77
N ILE A 342 -6.51 -2.11 43.99
CA ILE A 342 -6.53 -1.07 42.94
C ILE A 342 -5.32 -1.28 42.04
N PRO A 343 -5.51 -1.53 40.74
CA PRO A 343 -4.40 -1.82 39.81
C PRO A 343 -3.50 -0.59 39.61
N PRO A 344 -2.20 -0.66 39.93
CA PRO A 344 -1.28 0.46 39.76
C PRO A 344 -0.73 0.58 38.32
N LYS A 345 -0.90 -0.42 37.45
CA LYS A 345 -0.33 -0.42 36.12
C LYS A 345 -1.33 -0.93 35.08
N ALA A 346 -1.33 -0.27 33.90
CA ALA A 346 -1.95 -0.83 32.72
C ALA A 346 -1.18 -0.41 31.46
N TYR A 347 -1.38 -1.15 30.39
CA TYR A 347 -0.71 -1.00 29.11
C TYR A 347 -1.68 -1.28 27.95
N ALA A 348 -1.55 -0.53 26.88
CA ALA A 348 -2.17 -0.85 25.61
C ALA A 348 -1.24 -0.52 24.43
N SER A 349 -1.36 -1.25 23.37
CA SER A 349 -0.70 -0.96 22.09
C SER A 349 -1.64 -1.24 20.92
N GLY A 350 -1.34 -0.61 19.77
CA GLY A 350 -2.11 -0.76 18.57
C GLY A 350 -1.45 -0.05 17.39
N ASP A 351 -2.19 0.11 16.30
CA ASP A 351 -1.75 0.85 15.12
C ASP A 351 -2.71 2.00 14.76
N ILE A 352 -2.20 2.96 14.01
CA ILE A 352 -2.96 3.99 13.30
C ILE A 352 -2.58 3.97 11.83
N ARG A 353 -3.59 4.20 10.97
CA ARG A 353 -3.42 4.31 9.53
C ARG A 353 -4.12 5.55 9.02
N THR A 354 -3.37 6.43 8.38
CA THR A 354 -3.79 7.71 7.85
C THR A 354 -3.54 7.79 6.35
N ILE A 355 -4.11 8.80 5.68
CA ILE A 355 -3.97 9.00 4.23
C ILE A 355 -2.91 10.05 3.87
N SER A 356 -2.44 10.82 4.83
CA SER A 356 -1.39 11.82 4.64
C SER A 356 -0.60 12.05 5.92
N ASN A 357 0.62 12.56 5.79
CA ASN A 357 1.47 12.88 6.93
C ASN A 357 0.86 14.01 7.78
N GLU A 358 0.15 14.97 7.19
CA GLU A 358 -0.57 16.02 7.93
C GLU A 358 -1.72 15.42 8.76
N GLN A 359 -2.39 14.37 8.24
CA GLN A 359 -3.39 13.65 9.04
C GLN A 359 -2.72 12.91 10.20
N THR A 360 -1.60 12.25 9.96
CA THR A 360 -0.81 11.58 11.01
C THR A 360 -0.48 12.55 12.13
N ASP A 361 0.17 13.65 11.83
CA ASP A 361 0.57 14.67 12.79
C ASP A 361 -0.62 15.20 13.60
N ARG A 362 -1.74 15.43 12.95
CA ARG A 362 -2.96 15.92 13.59
C ARG A 362 -3.56 14.88 14.54
N VAL A 363 -3.59 13.62 14.13
CA VAL A 363 -4.14 12.51 14.92
C VAL A 363 -3.25 12.25 16.12
N GLU A 364 -1.93 12.15 15.95
CA GLU A 364 -0.99 11.97 17.07
C GLU A 364 -1.10 13.08 18.10
N LYS A 365 -1.16 14.35 17.67
CA LYS A 365 -1.39 15.49 18.58
C LYS A 365 -2.73 15.41 19.31
N ARG A 366 -3.78 14.86 18.69
CA ARG A 366 -5.08 14.62 19.36
C ARG A 366 -4.95 13.50 20.38
N MET A 367 -4.30 12.39 20.05
CA MET A 367 -4.04 11.29 20.97
C MET A 367 -3.23 11.76 22.18
N GLN A 368 -2.15 12.52 21.97
CA GLN A 368 -1.35 13.12 23.04
C GLN A 368 -2.18 14.01 23.97
N ARG A 369 -3.05 14.86 23.41
CA ARG A 369 -3.95 15.72 24.23
C ARG A 369 -4.95 14.92 25.05
N ILE A 370 -5.47 13.82 24.53
CA ILE A 370 -6.38 12.93 25.26
C ILE A 370 -5.63 12.25 26.41
N VAL A 371 -4.40 11.77 26.14
CA VAL A 371 -3.56 11.10 27.13
C VAL A 371 -3.10 12.08 28.23
N ALA A 372 -2.87 13.33 27.90
CA ALA A 372 -2.46 14.35 28.87
C ALA A 372 -3.56 14.75 29.89
N GLN A 373 -4.81 14.34 29.65
CA GLN A 373 -5.90 14.50 30.61
C GLN A 373 -5.94 13.29 31.54
N HIS A 374 -5.85 13.51 32.85
CA HIS A 374 -5.75 12.42 33.81
C HIS A 374 -6.92 12.37 34.77
N LEU A 375 -7.32 11.16 35.15
CA LEU A 375 -8.16 10.93 36.31
C LEU A 375 -7.37 11.21 37.59
N PRO A 376 -8.06 11.47 38.75
CA PRO A 376 -7.37 11.72 40.00
C PRO A 376 -6.36 10.62 40.37
N ARG A 377 -5.14 11.02 40.75
CA ARG A 377 -4.03 10.12 41.16
C ARG A 377 -3.60 9.12 40.14
N THR A 378 -3.76 9.45 38.85
CA THR A 378 -3.25 8.63 37.73
C THR A 378 -2.28 9.42 36.86
N SER A 379 -1.50 8.73 36.07
CA SER A 379 -0.73 9.30 34.95
C SER A 379 -0.73 8.37 33.75
N ALA A 380 -0.43 8.95 32.58
CA ALA A 380 -0.35 8.21 31.33
C ALA A 380 0.75 8.79 30.43
N THR A 381 1.34 7.93 29.62
CA THR A 381 2.26 8.31 28.54
C THR A 381 1.85 7.59 27.27
N ILE A 382 2.05 8.24 26.13
CA ILE A 382 1.92 7.63 24.80
C ILE A 382 3.22 7.82 24.02
N SER A 383 3.62 6.79 23.30
CA SER A 383 4.71 6.85 22.33
C SER A 383 4.24 6.27 21.00
N PHE A 384 4.83 6.74 19.90
CA PHE A 384 4.60 6.26 18.55
C PHE A 384 5.88 5.61 18.03
N GLY A 385 5.73 4.56 17.23
CA GLY A 385 6.83 3.96 16.47
C GLY A 385 7.11 4.77 15.20
N GLU A 386 8.22 4.50 14.54
CA GLU A 386 8.57 5.17 13.30
C GLU A 386 7.62 4.80 12.16
N GLY A 387 7.42 3.52 11.92
CA GLY A 387 6.46 2.98 10.95
C GLY A 387 6.60 3.51 9.52
N TYR A 388 5.60 3.23 8.70
CA TYR A 388 5.51 3.68 7.31
C TYR A 388 4.72 4.99 7.22
N PRO A 389 5.23 6.02 6.52
CA PRO A 389 4.47 7.24 6.25
C PRO A 389 3.29 6.96 5.31
N ALA A 390 2.45 7.97 5.07
CA ALA A 390 1.37 7.89 4.10
C ALA A 390 1.80 8.45 2.75
N MET A 391 1.40 7.78 1.66
CA MET A 391 1.42 8.33 0.31
C MET A 391 0.06 8.97 0.03
N ALA A 392 -0.03 10.29 0.15
CA ALA A 392 -1.24 11.03 -0.15
C ALA A 392 -1.54 11.03 -1.67
N PRO A 393 -2.81 10.96 -2.10
CA PRO A 393 -3.17 11.06 -3.51
C PRO A 393 -2.97 12.50 -4.00
N THR A 394 -2.17 12.69 -5.05
CA THR A 394 -1.91 13.99 -5.67
C THR A 394 -2.50 14.10 -7.08
N ALA A 395 -2.60 15.32 -7.60
CA ALA A 395 -3.02 15.55 -8.99
C ALA A 395 -2.03 14.92 -9.99
N GLU A 396 -0.75 14.99 -9.67
CA GLU A 396 0.34 14.46 -10.50
C GLU A 396 0.34 12.93 -10.49
N SER A 397 0.10 12.26 -9.35
CA SER A 397 -0.07 10.80 -9.31
C SER A 397 -1.30 10.35 -10.09
N ARG A 398 -2.39 11.11 -10.08
CA ARG A 398 -3.55 10.85 -10.95
C ARG A 398 -3.28 11.07 -12.43
N ALA A 399 -2.48 12.09 -12.77
CA ALA A 399 -2.02 12.28 -14.16
C ALA A 399 -1.16 11.10 -14.64
N LEU A 400 -0.29 10.57 -13.77
CA LEU A 400 0.50 9.37 -14.04
C LEU A 400 -0.41 8.13 -14.27
N LEU A 401 -1.46 7.95 -13.48
CA LEU A 401 -2.50 6.95 -13.73
C LEU A 401 -3.21 7.17 -15.07
N GLY A 402 -3.44 8.43 -15.45
CA GLY A 402 -3.96 8.80 -16.77
C GLY A 402 -3.08 8.31 -17.92
N ILE A 403 -1.75 8.42 -17.79
CA ILE A 403 -0.79 7.90 -18.78
C ILE A 403 -0.84 6.37 -18.83
N LEU A 404 -0.92 5.69 -17.68
CA LEU A 404 -1.11 4.24 -17.63
C LEU A 404 -2.43 3.81 -18.30
N ASN A 405 -3.50 4.59 -18.15
CA ASN A 405 -4.77 4.33 -18.80
C ASN A 405 -4.73 4.54 -20.33
N GLN A 406 -3.91 5.46 -20.81
CA GLN A 406 -3.63 5.55 -22.26
C GLN A 406 -2.86 4.31 -22.76
N VAL A 407 -1.95 3.74 -21.95
CA VAL A 407 -1.32 2.44 -22.26
C VAL A 407 -2.37 1.34 -22.32
N ASN A 408 -3.27 1.24 -21.34
CA ASN A 408 -4.35 0.26 -21.37
C ASN A 408 -5.20 0.38 -22.64
N GLN A 409 -5.59 1.60 -23.01
CA GLN A 409 -6.35 1.84 -24.24
C GLN A 409 -5.59 1.35 -25.49
N SER A 410 -4.29 1.61 -25.59
CA SER A 410 -3.46 1.15 -26.70
C SER A 410 -3.31 -0.37 -26.75
N LEU A 411 -3.39 -1.05 -25.61
CA LEU A 411 -3.38 -2.50 -25.50
C LEU A 411 -4.77 -3.14 -25.68
N GLY A 412 -5.83 -2.35 -25.90
CA GLY A 412 -7.21 -2.84 -25.97
C GLY A 412 -7.77 -3.29 -24.62
N LEU A 413 -7.19 -2.82 -23.52
CA LEU A 413 -7.58 -3.16 -22.16
C LEU A 413 -8.53 -2.09 -21.58
N ALA A 414 -9.32 -2.50 -20.58
CA ALA A 414 -10.15 -1.58 -19.81
C ALA A 414 -9.29 -0.58 -19.03
N GLN A 415 -9.83 0.62 -18.81
CA GLN A 415 -9.20 1.60 -17.94
C GLN A 415 -9.22 1.13 -16.48
N MET A 416 -8.19 1.50 -15.75
CA MET A 416 -8.06 1.27 -14.31
C MET A 416 -8.59 2.49 -13.56
N PRO A 417 -9.71 2.39 -12.83
CA PRO A 417 -10.12 3.44 -11.92
C PRO A 417 -9.13 3.59 -10.75
N GLU A 418 -9.17 4.74 -10.07
CA GLU A 418 -8.40 4.97 -8.84
C GLU A 418 -8.89 4.01 -7.75
N LEU A 419 -7.96 3.35 -7.06
CA LEU A 419 -8.28 2.48 -5.93
C LEU A 419 -8.71 3.31 -4.72
N ASP A 420 -9.78 2.87 -4.06
CA ASP A 420 -10.13 3.40 -2.74
C ASP A 420 -8.94 3.23 -1.77
N PRO A 421 -8.42 4.32 -1.19
CA PRO A 421 -7.28 4.25 -0.26
C PRO A 421 -7.49 3.29 0.91
N MET A 422 -8.74 3.07 1.32
CA MET A 422 -9.08 2.15 2.41
C MET A 422 -8.76 0.68 2.10
N LYS A 423 -8.53 0.36 0.82
CA LYS A 423 -8.21 -0.99 0.33
C LYS A 423 -6.72 -1.23 0.13
N ARG A 424 -5.85 -0.27 0.49
CA ARG A 424 -4.41 -0.40 0.34
C ARG A 424 -3.68 -0.13 1.65
N GLY A 425 -2.70 -0.99 1.98
CA GLY A 425 -1.80 -0.81 3.11
C GLY A 425 -0.63 0.14 2.80
N ALA A 426 0.33 0.18 3.70
CA ALA A 426 1.58 0.91 3.55
C ALA A 426 2.50 0.28 2.48
N GLY A 427 3.61 0.91 2.15
CA GLY A 427 4.63 0.43 1.24
C GLY A 427 5.77 1.43 1.07
N ASP A 428 6.86 0.95 0.52
CA ASP A 428 8.13 1.69 0.42
C ASP A 428 8.02 3.01 -0.37
N ILE A 429 7.17 3.07 -1.40
CA ILE A 429 6.95 4.30 -2.18
C ILE A 429 6.49 5.47 -1.30
N ALA A 430 5.84 5.21 -0.17
CA ALA A 430 5.35 6.26 0.73
C ALA A 430 6.48 7.08 1.37
N PHE A 431 7.71 6.56 1.44
CA PHE A 431 8.88 7.33 1.90
C PHE A 431 9.29 8.44 0.93
N VAL A 432 8.92 8.33 -0.34
CA VAL A 432 9.34 9.26 -1.39
C VAL A 432 8.18 10.03 -2.04
N SER A 433 6.95 9.64 -1.82
CA SER A 433 5.77 10.26 -2.43
C SER A 433 4.73 10.67 -1.35
N PRO A 434 4.25 11.94 -1.34
CA PRO A 434 4.82 13.09 -1.99
C PRO A 434 6.16 13.52 -1.35
N PRO A 435 7.06 14.28 -2.01
CA PRO A 435 6.79 15.19 -3.14
C PRO A 435 6.91 14.54 -4.53
N LEU A 436 7.39 13.30 -4.64
CA LEU A 436 7.55 12.65 -5.95
C LEU A 436 6.21 12.02 -6.40
N PRO A 437 5.69 12.36 -7.60
CA PRO A 437 4.52 11.68 -8.14
C PRO A 437 4.75 10.18 -8.27
N GLY A 438 3.79 9.36 -7.86
CA GLY A 438 3.99 7.92 -7.84
C GLY A 438 2.78 7.09 -8.23
N LEU A 439 3.04 5.87 -8.70
CA LEU A 439 2.07 4.78 -8.79
C LEU A 439 2.56 3.61 -7.95
N ALA A 440 1.75 3.19 -7.01
CA ALA A 440 1.98 2.01 -6.18
C ALA A 440 1.23 0.81 -6.77
N GLY A 441 1.92 -0.33 -6.93
CA GLY A 441 1.26 -1.55 -7.41
C GLY A 441 1.04 -1.58 -8.92
N ILE A 442 2.13 -1.60 -9.67
CA ILE A 442 2.13 -1.82 -11.12
C ILE A 442 2.75 -3.19 -11.49
N GLY A 443 3.05 -4.04 -10.50
CA GLY A 443 3.60 -5.38 -10.68
C GLY A 443 2.52 -6.45 -10.76
N ALA A 444 2.79 -7.61 -10.19
CA ALA A 444 2.00 -8.83 -10.28
C ALA A 444 0.53 -8.69 -9.88
N THR A 445 -0.28 -9.68 -10.22
CA THR A 445 -1.68 -9.77 -9.77
C THR A 445 -1.90 -11.13 -9.15
N GLY A 446 -2.34 -11.14 -7.89
CA GLY A 446 -2.60 -12.37 -7.14
C GLY A 446 -3.40 -12.07 -5.88
N ASP A 447 -3.52 -13.08 -5.04
CA ASP A 447 -4.31 -13.03 -3.81
C ASP A 447 -3.54 -13.68 -2.65
N GLY A 448 -3.97 -13.36 -1.42
CA GLY A 448 -3.46 -14.03 -0.22
C GLY A 448 -2.07 -13.61 0.24
N ALA A 449 -1.60 -12.40 -0.12
CA ALA A 449 -0.37 -11.84 0.43
C ALA A 449 -0.33 -11.96 1.96
N HIS A 450 0.86 -12.26 2.52
CA HIS A 450 1.10 -12.50 3.95
C HIS A 450 0.41 -13.76 4.53
N GLN A 451 -0.17 -14.63 3.70
CA GLN A 451 -0.83 -15.85 4.18
C GLN A 451 -0.27 -17.09 3.49
N PRO A 452 -0.13 -18.23 4.21
CA PRO A 452 0.13 -19.51 3.56
C PRO A 452 -0.92 -19.78 2.48
N GLY A 453 -0.47 -20.07 1.25
CA GLY A 453 -1.35 -20.21 0.09
C GLY A 453 -1.43 -18.96 -0.78
N GLU A 454 -0.56 -17.98 -0.59
CA GLU A 454 -0.37 -16.82 -1.47
C GLU A 454 -0.23 -17.26 -2.93
N THR A 455 -0.95 -16.59 -3.83
CA THR A 455 -1.06 -16.94 -5.26
C THR A 455 -0.74 -15.77 -6.17
N ILE A 456 -0.34 -16.10 -7.41
CA ILE A 456 -0.25 -15.20 -8.55
C ILE A 456 -1.00 -15.76 -9.74
N ASP A 457 -1.63 -14.90 -10.51
CA ASP A 457 -2.26 -15.23 -11.78
C ASP A 457 -1.24 -15.06 -12.92
N LEU A 458 -0.64 -16.16 -13.37
CA LEU A 458 0.38 -16.15 -14.43
C LEU A 458 -0.17 -15.61 -15.75
N SER A 459 -1.47 -15.71 -16.02
CA SER A 459 -2.09 -15.14 -17.22
C SER A 459 -2.16 -13.60 -17.20
N ALA A 460 -2.12 -13.00 -16.03
CA ALA A 460 -2.07 -11.55 -15.86
C ALA A 460 -0.66 -10.99 -15.98
N GLN A 461 0.38 -11.79 -15.77
CA GLN A 461 1.77 -11.33 -15.70
C GLN A 461 2.25 -10.68 -17.00
N PRO A 462 2.05 -11.23 -18.21
CA PRO A 462 2.43 -10.57 -19.46
C PRO A 462 1.70 -9.23 -19.65
N ILE A 463 0.46 -9.10 -19.16
CA ILE A 463 -0.33 -7.87 -19.24
C ILE A 463 0.29 -6.79 -18.36
N ASN A 464 0.63 -7.11 -17.11
CA ASN A 464 1.23 -6.17 -16.17
C ASN A 464 2.64 -5.77 -16.61
N THR A 465 3.45 -6.72 -17.07
CA THR A 465 4.76 -6.44 -17.66
C THR A 465 4.66 -5.47 -18.85
N LYS A 466 3.68 -5.65 -19.76
CA LYS A 466 3.43 -4.71 -20.87
C LYS A 466 3.01 -3.33 -20.37
N ARG A 467 2.12 -3.25 -19.40
CA ARG A 467 1.70 -1.99 -18.77
C ARG A 467 2.90 -1.23 -18.24
N ALA A 468 3.75 -1.89 -17.46
CA ALA A 468 4.95 -1.29 -16.88
C ALA A 468 5.94 -0.85 -17.97
N ALA A 469 6.26 -1.70 -18.93
CA ALA A 469 7.21 -1.39 -20.00
C ALA A 469 6.74 -0.21 -20.87
N LEU A 470 5.47 -0.20 -21.29
CA LEU A 470 4.92 0.86 -22.12
C LEU A 470 4.72 2.17 -21.33
N LEU A 471 4.39 2.10 -20.05
CA LEU A 471 4.37 3.29 -19.17
C LEU A 471 5.76 3.91 -19.11
N MET A 472 6.80 3.14 -18.79
CA MET A 472 8.20 3.61 -18.77
C MET A 472 8.63 4.16 -20.12
N TYR A 473 8.27 3.51 -21.22
CA TYR A 473 8.56 3.99 -22.57
C TYR A 473 7.93 5.37 -22.83
N ARG A 474 6.65 5.57 -22.48
CA ARG A 474 5.97 6.86 -22.66
C ARG A 474 6.55 7.95 -21.79
N LEU A 475 6.85 7.65 -20.53
CA LEU A 475 7.52 8.57 -19.62
C LEU A 475 8.89 9.03 -20.15
N SER A 476 9.65 8.13 -20.76
CA SER A 476 10.95 8.47 -21.38
C SER A 476 10.83 9.39 -22.61
N ARG A 477 9.61 9.58 -23.15
CA ARG A 477 9.35 10.48 -24.28
C ARG A 477 8.79 11.84 -23.85
N MET A 478 8.49 12.03 -22.57
CA MET A 478 8.03 13.29 -22.01
C MET A 478 9.23 14.17 -21.66
N SER A 479 9.05 15.50 -21.66
CA SER A 479 10.13 16.40 -21.28
C SER A 479 10.48 16.26 -19.78
N ALA A 480 11.78 16.17 -19.48
CA ALA A 480 12.25 16.24 -18.11
C ALA A 480 11.86 17.60 -17.47
N GLY A 481 11.45 17.58 -16.20
CA GLY A 481 11.05 18.79 -15.47
C GLY A 481 9.73 19.44 -15.89
N ALA A 482 9.09 19.02 -16.99
CA ALA A 482 7.71 19.41 -17.26
C ALA A 482 6.75 18.68 -16.29
N GLY A 483 5.60 19.26 -15.95
CA GLY A 483 4.53 18.56 -15.24
C GLY A 483 4.10 17.24 -15.94
N LEU A 484 3.39 16.38 -15.24
CA LEU A 484 2.78 15.16 -15.81
C LEU A 484 1.48 15.51 -16.54
#